data_8c9f92ff4ab557b9f4bdc5b9fbe629fe
#
_entry.id   8c9f92ff4ab557b9f4bdc5b9fbe629fe
#
_cell.length_a   1.000
_cell.length_b   1.000
_cell.length_c   1.000
_cell.angle_alpha   90.00
_cell.angle_beta   90.00
_cell.angle_gamma   90.00
#
_symmetry.space_group_name_H-M   'P 1'
#
loop_
_entity.id
_entity.type
_entity.pdbx_description
1 polymer ?
#
loop_
_entity_poly.entity_id
_entity_poly.type
_entity_poly.pdbx_seq_one_letter_code
_entity_poly.pdbx_strand_id
1 'polypeptide(L)'
;MDKIKIKIYGDAYFSGGMYRLPDEDGNDSEFYMEDEWLEAHAFDDQDREYMIFWDLLPDWDGLDSETACDWEHPRAIINFAPNGKSYDMTGKVIIVEDEK
;
A
#
# COMPACT_ATOMS: atom_id res chain seq x y z
N MET A 1 15.12 7.30 -14.10
CA MET A 1 14.51 8.16 -13.09
C MET A 1 14.40 7.39 -11.77
N ASP A 2 14.89 7.98 -10.72
CA ASP A 2 14.92 7.29 -9.43
C ASP A 2 13.54 7.24 -8.82
N LYS A 3 13.23 6.10 -8.23
CA LYS A 3 11.96 5.95 -7.51
C LYS A 3 12.08 6.54 -6.12
N ILE A 4 10.95 6.98 -5.60
CA ILE A 4 10.85 7.48 -4.23
C ILE A 4 10.94 6.29 -3.28
N LYS A 5 11.78 6.40 -2.26
CA LYS A 5 11.94 5.35 -1.25
C LYS A 5 11.01 5.60 -0.09
N ILE A 6 10.24 4.59 0.29
CA ILE A 6 9.33 4.66 1.43
C ILE A 6 9.64 3.54 2.42
N LYS A 7 9.42 3.81 3.70
CA LYS A 7 9.62 2.83 4.78
C LYS A 7 8.31 2.58 5.48
N ILE A 8 8.02 1.31 5.74
CA ILE A 8 6.82 0.92 6.46
C ILE A 8 6.96 1.34 7.93
N TYR A 9 5.90 1.97 8.44
CA TYR A 9 5.80 2.35 9.84
C TYR A 9 4.94 1.34 10.58
N GLY A 10 5.53 0.65 11.55
CA GLY A 10 4.82 -0.42 12.26
C GLY A 10 4.72 -1.68 11.43
N ASP A 11 3.69 -2.46 11.68
CA ASP A 11 3.45 -3.73 10.99
C ASP A 11 2.27 -3.62 10.04
N ALA A 12 2.30 -4.42 8.98
CA ALA A 12 1.13 -4.58 8.13
C ALA A 12 0.01 -5.27 8.92
N TYR A 13 -1.22 -4.94 8.61
CA TYR A 13 -2.37 -5.49 9.32
C TYR A 13 -3.50 -5.81 8.34
N PHE A 14 -4.40 -6.68 8.77
CA PHE A 14 -5.58 -7.03 7.97
C PHE A 14 -6.61 -5.93 8.04
N SER A 15 -7.21 -5.64 6.90
CA SER A 15 -8.31 -4.69 6.80
C SER A 15 -9.39 -5.31 5.93
N GLY A 16 -10.57 -4.70 5.90
CA GLY A 16 -11.68 -5.26 5.12
C GLY A 16 -12.72 -4.20 4.79
N GLY A 17 -13.71 -4.62 4.01
CA GLY A 17 -14.77 -3.75 3.55
C GLY A 17 -14.60 -3.41 2.09
N MET A 18 -14.65 -2.13 1.75
CA MET A 18 -14.41 -1.65 0.39
C MET A 18 -13.66 -0.33 0.45
N TYR A 19 -12.63 -0.23 -0.37
CA TYR A 19 -11.86 1.02 -0.50
C TYR A 19 -11.58 1.26 -1.98
N ARG A 20 -12.11 2.36 -2.51
CA ARG A 20 -11.88 2.72 -3.91
C ARG A 20 -10.50 3.35 -4.05
N LEU A 21 -9.71 2.78 -4.96
CA LEU A 21 -8.35 3.26 -5.20
C LEU A 21 -8.40 4.52 -6.07
N PRO A 22 -7.58 5.52 -5.76
CA PRO A 22 -7.46 6.70 -6.61
C PRO A 22 -6.60 6.40 -7.83
N ASP A 23 -6.68 7.27 -8.84
CA ASP A 23 -5.74 7.24 -9.95
C ASP A 23 -4.55 8.17 -9.69
N GLU A 24 -3.67 8.32 -10.69
CA GLU A 24 -2.48 9.16 -10.55
C GLU A 24 -2.80 10.64 -10.38
N ASP A 25 -3.97 11.06 -10.82
CA ASP A 25 -4.39 12.46 -10.78
C ASP A 25 -5.20 12.80 -9.53
N GLY A 26 -5.43 11.82 -8.67
CA GLY A 26 -6.18 12.02 -7.43
C GLY A 26 -7.69 11.88 -7.60
N ASN A 27 -8.14 11.34 -8.72
CA ASN A 27 -9.55 11.06 -8.97
C ASN A 27 -9.85 9.59 -8.66
N ASP A 28 -11.12 9.25 -8.48
CA ASP A 28 -11.51 7.87 -8.27
C ASP A 28 -11.26 7.07 -9.53
N SER A 29 -10.61 5.90 -9.37
CA SER A 29 -10.43 4.96 -10.47
C SER A 29 -11.58 3.96 -10.49
N GLU A 30 -11.57 3.06 -11.46
CA GLU A 30 -12.53 1.94 -11.52
C GLU A 30 -12.11 0.78 -10.63
N PHE A 31 -10.92 0.84 -10.03
CA PHE A 31 -10.37 -0.24 -9.21
C PHE A 31 -10.63 0.04 -7.73
N TYR A 32 -10.79 -1.04 -6.97
CA TYR A 32 -11.02 -0.92 -5.53
C TYR A 32 -10.56 -2.19 -4.82
N MET A 33 -10.24 -2.03 -3.53
CA MET A 33 -10.00 -3.17 -2.63
C MET A 33 -11.33 -3.60 -2.04
N GLU A 34 -11.56 -4.91 -1.92
CA GLU A 34 -12.80 -5.42 -1.35
C GLU A 34 -12.53 -6.67 -0.52
N ASP A 35 -13.50 -7.03 0.30
CA ASP A 35 -13.48 -8.18 1.21
C ASP A 35 -12.41 -8.02 2.29
N GLU A 36 -11.23 -8.59 2.08
CA GLU A 36 -10.15 -8.53 3.06
C GLU A 36 -8.82 -8.38 2.33
N TRP A 37 -7.94 -7.59 2.91
CA TRP A 37 -6.61 -7.36 2.34
C TRP A 37 -5.63 -7.03 3.47
N LEU A 38 -4.34 -6.95 3.13
CA LEU A 38 -3.31 -6.45 4.05
C LEU A 38 -2.95 -5.02 3.64
N GLU A 39 -2.68 -4.20 4.64
CA GLU A 39 -2.24 -2.83 4.39
C GLU A 39 -1.22 -2.40 5.44
N ALA A 40 -0.42 -1.39 5.09
CA ALA A 40 0.57 -0.82 5.98
C ALA A 40 0.73 0.66 5.70
N HIS A 41 0.99 1.43 6.75
CA HIS A 41 1.38 2.84 6.61
C HIS A 41 2.86 2.94 6.31
N ALA A 42 3.24 3.93 5.51
CA ALA A 42 4.63 4.15 5.17
C ALA A 42 4.90 5.63 5.01
N PHE A 43 6.17 6.01 5.10
CA PHE A 43 6.60 7.40 4.96
C PHE A 43 7.86 7.45 4.11
N ASP A 44 8.01 8.54 3.35
CA ASP A 44 9.26 8.80 2.63
C ASP A 44 10.19 9.66 3.48
N ASP A 45 11.32 10.07 2.93
CA ASP A 45 12.32 10.86 3.65
C ASP A 45 11.88 12.31 3.91
N GLN A 46 10.76 12.72 3.33
CA GLN A 46 10.17 14.04 3.57
C GLN A 46 8.91 13.95 4.42
N ASP A 47 8.71 12.82 5.09
CA ASP A 47 7.58 12.53 5.97
C ASP A 47 6.22 12.58 5.26
N ARG A 48 6.20 12.37 3.94
CA ARG A 48 4.94 12.22 3.21
C ARG A 48 4.38 10.84 3.48
N GLU A 49 3.09 10.78 3.68
CA GLU A 49 2.39 9.55 4.11
C GLU A 49 1.91 8.73 2.93
N TYR A 50 2.08 7.42 3.04
CA TYR A 50 1.62 6.46 2.04
C TYR A 50 0.88 5.32 2.72
N MET A 51 -0.02 4.68 1.96
CA MET A 51 -0.64 3.42 2.36
C MET A 51 -0.34 2.39 1.29
N ILE A 52 0.13 1.22 1.73
CA ILE A 52 0.44 0.11 0.84
C ILE A 52 -0.63 -0.95 1.02
N PHE A 53 -1.16 -1.46 -0.09
CA PHE A 53 -2.19 -2.50 -0.09
C PHE A 53 -1.65 -3.76 -0.78
N TRP A 54 -1.92 -4.92 -0.19
CA TRP A 54 -1.59 -6.23 -0.77
C TRP A 54 -2.85 -7.07 -0.84
N ASP A 55 -3.05 -7.75 -1.99
CA ASP A 55 -4.10 -8.76 -2.11
C ASP A 55 -3.70 -10.00 -1.34
N LEU A 56 -4.67 -10.67 -0.73
CA LEU A 56 -4.43 -11.97 -0.13
C LEU A 56 -4.26 -13.02 -1.22
N LEU A 57 -3.34 -13.96 -1.01
CA LEU A 57 -3.15 -15.07 -1.93
C LEU A 57 -4.37 -15.99 -1.87
N PRO A 58 -4.88 -16.44 -3.02
CA PRO A 58 -6.11 -17.25 -3.05
C PRO A 58 -5.96 -18.62 -2.36
N ASP A 59 -4.75 -19.11 -2.24
CA ASP A 59 -4.47 -20.41 -1.60
C ASP A 59 -3.92 -20.27 -0.17
N TRP A 60 -3.98 -19.09 0.41
CA TRP A 60 -3.53 -18.87 1.78
C TRP A 60 -4.39 -19.65 2.76
N ASP A 61 -3.75 -20.33 3.71
CA ASP A 61 -4.41 -21.21 4.66
C ASP A 61 -5.02 -20.47 5.87
N GLY A 62 -4.77 -19.18 6.00
CA GLY A 62 -5.31 -18.38 7.10
C GLY A 62 -4.52 -18.47 8.39
N LEU A 63 -3.39 -19.14 8.42
CA LEU A 63 -2.65 -19.39 9.65
C LEU A 63 -1.51 -18.42 9.91
N ASP A 64 -0.75 -18.06 8.89
CA ASP A 64 0.45 -17.24 9.04
C ASP A 64 0.37 -16.01 8.16
N SER A 65 0.37 -14.83 8.78
CA SER A 65 0.30 -13.57 8.03
C SER A 65 1.49 -13.35 7.12
N GLU A 66 2.65 -13.95 7.43
CA GLU A 66 3.83 -13.78 6.58
C GLU A 66 3.66 -14.44 5.21
N THR A 67 2.77 -15.43 5.10
CA THR A 67 2.50 -16.13 3.85
C THR A 67 1.20 -15.69 3.20
N ALA A 68 0.54 -14.66 3.74
CA ALA A 68 -0.78 -14.24 3.30
C ALA A 68 -0.78 -13.55 1.94
N CYS A 69 0.33 -12.93 1.56
CA CYS A 69 0.41 -12.17 0.31
C CYS A 69 1.83 -12.19 -0.24
N ASP A 70 1.96 -11.69 -1.47
CA ASP A 70 3.26 -11.48 -2.10
C ASP A 70 3.75 -10.08 -1.70
N TRP A 71 4.59 -10.03 -0.68
CA TRP A 71 5.08 -8.78 -0.10
C TRP A 71 5.89 -7.93 -1.08
N GLU A 72 6.48 -8.57 -2.09
CA GLU A 72 7.29 -7.85 -3.09
C GLU A 72 6.44 -7.20 -4.18
N HIS A 73 5.16 -7.57 -4.27
CA HIS A 73 4.27 -7.09 -5.33
C HIS A 73 2.97 -6.54 -4.75
N PRO A 74 3.01 -5.35 -4.13
CA PRO A 74 1.78 -4.72 -3.61
C PRO A 74 0.77 -4.47 -4.73
N ARG A 75 -0.51 -4.55 -4.37
CA ARG A 75 -1.60 -4.21 -5.29
C ARG A 75 -1.58 -2.74 -5.64
N ALA A 76 -1.38 -1.89 -4.65
CA ALA A 76 -1.39 -0.44 -4.84
C ALA A 76 -0.58 0.24 -3.74
N ILE A 77 -0.01 1.40 -4.08
CA ILE A 77 0.68 2.27 -3.14
C ILE A 77 0.11 3.67 -3.35
N ILE A 78 -0.50 4.22 -2.29
CA ILE A 78 -1.25 5.46 -2.36
C ILE A 78 -0.56 6.52 -1.50
N ASN A 79 -0.37 7.71 -2.06
CA ASN A 79 0.13 8.88 -1.32
C ASN A 79 -1.05 9.69 -0.79
N PHE A 80 -1.01 10.07 0.48
CA PHE A 80 -2.01 10.94 1.08
C PHE A 80 -1.43 12.36 1.20
N ALA A 81 -1.90 13.26 0.35
CA ALA A 81 -1.38 14.61 0.31
C ALA A 81 -2.06 15.50 1.36
N PRO A 82 -1.38 16.59 1.79
CA PRO A 82 -1.97 17.53 2.76
C PRO A 82 -3.24 18.22 2.29
N ASN A 83 -3.48 18.28 0.98
CA ASN A 83 -4.69 18.89 0.42
C ASN A 83 -5.93 17.99 0.54
N GLY A 84 -5.80 16.83 1.19
CA GLY A 84 -6.90 15.90 1.36
C GLY A 84 -7.11 14.95 0.20
N LYS A 85 -6.31 15.05 -0.84
CA LYS A 85 -6.40 14.15 -1.99
C LYS A 85 -5.44 12.97 -1.83
N SER A 86 -5.76 11.88 -2.51
CA SER A 86 -4.92 10.68 -2.54
C SER A 86 -4.56 10.39 -3.99
N TYR A 87 -3.31 9.99 -4.20
CA TYR A 87 -2.77 9.76 -5.54
C TYR A 87 -2.15 8.37 -5.63
N ASP A 88 -2.41 7.67 -6.75
CA ASP A 88 -1.76 6.39 -7.00
C ASP A 88 -0.30 6.60 -7.35
N MET A 89 0.57 5.98 -6.57
CA MET A 89 2.01 6.05 -6.77
C MET A 89 2.61 4.67 -7.07
N THR A 90 1.75 3.70 -7.39
CA THR A 90 2.19 2.34 -7.71
C THR A 90 3.17 2.36 -8.87
N GLY A 91 4.33 1.73 -8.69
CA GLY A 91 5.38 1.74 -9.69
C GLY A 91 6.31 2.94 -9.65
N LYS A 92 5.97 3.98 -8.87
CA LYS A 92 6.77 5.20 -8.74
C LYS A 92 7.56 5.25 -7.45
N VAL A 93 7.30 4.33 -6.53
CA VAL A 93 7.97 4.24 -5.23
C VAL A 93 8.48 2.82 -5.04
N ILE A 94 9.48 2.68 -4.17
CA ILE A 94 9.94 1.36 -3.73
C ILE A 94 9.92 1.33 -2.21
N ILE A 95 9.61 0.15 -1.70
CA ILE A 95 9.61 -0.10 -0.26
C ILE A 95 11.02 -0.51 0.14
N VAL A 96 11.60 0.18 1.09
CA VAL A 96 12.94 -0.16 1.59
C VAL A 96 12.84 -0.56 3.05
N GLU A 97 13.73 -1.43 3.46
CA GLU A 97 13.79 -1.86 4.85
C GLU A 97 14.44 -0.78 5.69
N ASP A 98 14.01 -0.71 6.94
CA ASP A 98 14.60 0.22 7.89
C ASP A 98 15.97 -0.29 8.30
N GLU A 99 16.96 0.54 8.13
CA GLU A 99 18.32 0.21 8.55
C GLU A 99 18.51 0.54 10.02
N LYS A 100 19.06 -0.41 10.73
CA LYS A 100 19.34 -0.24 12.16
C LYS A 100 20.79 0.11 12.39
#